data_19a72eff2c0f4f6b086312b7ba2282a5
#
_entry.id   19a72eff2c0f4f6b086312b7ba2282a5
#
_cell.length_a   1.000
_cell.length_b   1.000
_cell.length_c   1.000
_cell.angle_alpha   90.00
_cell.angle_beta   90.00
_cell.angle_gamma   90.00
#
_symmetry.space_group_name_H-M   'P 1'
#
loop_
_entity.id
_entity.type
_entity.pdbx_description
1 polymer ?
#
loop_
_entity_poly.entity_id
_entity_poly.type
_entity_poly.pdbx_seq_one_letter_code
_entity_poly.pdbx_strand_id
1 'polypeptide(L)'
;MKWTPEQLQAINEMGSNIIVSAGAGSGKTAVLSERVIKHLKEGFDIREILMLTFTNEAAGEMANRIRKKIKKENLKEQLEYLDSSYITTFDAYALSLVKKYHYILNISKDISIIDSSVINLERKRQLDIIFENLYECRDPLFLKLIDNFTSRDDTSIKEAILSINSLLDLKYNKDEYLDSYITNFYSDDYINKIFNEYFLYVKNLCKSLEDDLYLLENYMEEDAYLKIYNSVKYLFNPKKYDDLVKYNDLKIDSFRKLDEEGKELKDQIKKTFSEIQKLIYYDEETLKKQYKDTLEYAKITMKTLAGLRDDSLITAFLPMWR
;
A
#
# COMPACT_ATOMS: atom_id res chain seq x y z
N MET A 1 -37.03 -13.98 -11.16
CA MET A 1 -36.33 -13.08 -10.22
C MET A 1 -36.66 -11.65 -10.65
N LYS A 2 -37.12 -10.78 -9.75
CA LYS A 2 -37.26 -9.35 -10.10
C LYS A 2 -35.92 -8.68 -9.78
N TRP A 3 -35.31 -8.08 -10.80
CA TRP A 3 -34.10 -7.31 -10.66
C TRP A 3 -34.40 -5.89 -10.18
N THR A 4 -33.54 -5.28 -9.37
CA THR A 4 -33.64 -3.84 -9.07
C THR A 4 -33.22 -3.00 -10.27
N PRO A 5 -33.55 -1.69 -10.32
CA PRO A 5 -33.11 -0.82 -11.40
C PRO A 5 -31.58 -0.80 -11.57
N GLU A 6 -30.81 -0.75 -10.47
CA GLU A 6 -29.35 -0.75 -10.48
C GLU A 6 -28.78 -2.08 -10.97
N GLN A 7 -29.39 -3.21 -10.58
CA GLN A 7 -29.03 -4.53 -11.09
C GLN A 7 -29.28 -4.64 -12.59
N LEU A 8 -30.44 -4.12 -13.09
CA LEU A 8 -30.74 -4.06 -14.51
C LEU A 8 -29.76 -3.19 -15.27
N GLN A 9 -29.36 -2.05 -14.70
CA GLN A 9 -28.34 -1.20 -15.29
C GLN A 9 -27.02 -1.97 -15.41
N ALA A 10 -26.55 -2.62 -14.34
CA ALA A 10 -25.31 -3.41 -14.36
C ALA A 10 -25.36 -4.59 -15.36
N ILE A 11 -26.53 -5.19 -15.59
CA ILE A 11 -26.72 -6.25 -16.59
C ILE A 11 -26.68 -5.68 -18.01
N ASN A 12 -27.24 -4.48 -18.22
CA ASN A 12 -27.53 -3.95 -19.55
C ASN A 12 -26.45 -3.00 -20.10
N GLU A 13 -25.66 -2.38 -19.24
CA GLU A 13 -24.65 -1.40 -19.65
C GLU A 13 -23.60 -2.04 -20.56
N MET A 14 -23.34 -1.41 -21.72
CA MET A 14 -22.42 -1.88 -22.75
C MET A 14 -21.52 -0.76 -23.23
N GLY A 15 -20.32 -1.11 -23.72
CA GLY A 15 -19.40 -0.16 -24.36
C GLY A 15 -18.63 0.74 -23.41
N SER A 16 -18.76 0.54 -22.08
CA SER A 16 -18.05 1.31 -21.05
C SER A 16 -17.48 0.41 -19.94
N ASN A 17 -16.48 0.91 -19.22
CA ASN A 17 -16.00 0.25 -18.00
C ASN A 17 -17.00 0.51 -16.87
N ILE A 18 -17.39 -0.55 -16.16
CA ILE A 18 -18.37 -0.47 -15.08
C ILE A 18 -17.74 -0.94 -13.78
N ILE A 19 -17.95 -0.18 -12.69
CA ILE A 19 -17.65 -0.59 -11.33
C ILE A 19 -18.97 -0.78 -10.59
N VAL A 20 -19.18 -1.98 -10.04
CA VAL A 20 -20.37 -2.30 -9.25
C VAL A 20 -19.98 -2.43 -7.78
N SER A 21 -20.35 -1.46 -6.96
CA SER A 21 -20.21 -1.52 -5.50
C SER A 21 -21.47 -2.13 -4.87
N ALA A 22 -21.30 -3.22 -4.13
CA ALA A 22 -22.44 -3.92 -3.57
C ALA A 22 -22.04 -4.74 -2.34
N GLY A 23 -22.87 -4.71 -1.30
CA GLY A 23 -22.68 -5.47 -0.06
C GLY A 23 -22.76 -7.00 -0.20
N ALA A 24 -22.42 -7.74 0.83
CA ALA A 24 -22.62 -9.19 0.85
C ALA A 24 -24.12 -9.52 0.67
N GLY A 25 -24.45 -10.57 -0.06
CA GLY A 25 -25.83 -10.98 -0.31
C GLY A 25 -26.62 -10.14 -1.33
N SER A 26 -26.07 -9.07 -1.88
CA SER A 26 -26.74 -8.18 -2.86
C SER A 26 -26.99 -8.79 -4.23
N GLY A 27 -26.58 -10.03 -4.45
CA GLY A 27 -26.80 -10.74 -5.71
C GLY A 27 -25.75 -10.47 -6.79
N LYS A 28 -24.53 -9.95 -6.46
CA LYS A 28 -23.44 -9.69 -7.42
C LYS A 28 -23.21 -10.83 -8.42
N THR A 29 -23.07 -12.06 -7.91
CA THR A 29 -22.85 -13.26 -8.75
C THR A 29 -24.03 -13.57 -9.66
N ALA A 30 -25.27 -13.28 -9.19
CA ALA A 30 -26.46 -13.46 -9.99
C ALA A 30 -26.52 -12.44 -11.15
N VAL A 31 -26.20 -11.17 -10.87
CA VAL A 31 -26.11 -10.08 -11.86
C VAL A 31 -25.04 -10.41 -12.91
N LEU A 32 -23.82 -10.81 -12.46
CA LEU A 32 -22.74 -11.15 -13.38
C LEU A 32 -23.13 -12.31 -14.30
N SER A 33 -23.71 -13.39 -13.75
CA SER A 33 -24.14 -14.52 -14.56
C SER A 33 -25.29 -14.17 -15.53
N GLU A 34 -26.16 -13.22 -15.18
CA GLU A 34 -27.22 -12.73 -16.11
C GLU A 34 -26.63 -11.89 -17.24
N ARG A 35 -25.68 -11.02 -16.91
CA ARG A 35 -24.92 -10.24 -17.89
C ARG A 35 -24.25 -11.13 -18.94
N VAL A 36 -23.61 -12.23 -18.51
CA VAL A 36 -23.02 -13.21 -19.43
C VAL A 36 -24.08 -13.79 -20.39
N ILE A 37 -25.21 -14.25 -19.85
CA ILE A 37 -26.30 -14.81 -20.69
C ILE A 37 -26.82 -13.79 -21.69
N LYS A 38 -26.90 -12.51 -21.29
CA LYS A 38 -27.29 -11.43 -22.20
C LYS A 38 -26.29 -11.29 -23.33
N HIS A 39 -24.98 -11.25 -23.05
CA HIS A 39 -23.95 -11.20 -24.09
C HIS A 39 -24.05 -12.37 -25.07
N LEU A 40 -24.25 -13.60 -24.54
CA LEU A 40 -24.42 -14.77 -25.40
C LEU A 40 -25.68 -14.66 -26.32
N LYS A 41 -26.76 -14.07 -25.81
CA LYS A 41 -27.97 -13.81 -26.63
C LYS A 41 -27.77 -12.72 -27.70
N GLU A 42 -26.83 -11.81 -27.45
CA GLU A 42 -26.45 -10.76 -28.40
C GLU A 42 -25.42 -11.24 -29.45
N GLY A 43 -25.03 -12.53 -29.38
CA GLY A 43 -24.19 -13.17 -30.38
C GLY A 43 -22.70 -13.28 -30.00
N PHE A 44 -22.30 -12.90 -28.77
CA PHE A 44 -20.95 -13.15 -28.30
C PHE A 44 -20.75 -14.65 -28.02
N ASP A 45 -19.53 -15.13 -28.26
CA ASP A 45 -19.13 -16.49 -27.89
C ASP A 45 -18.64 -16.51 -26.45
N ILE A 46 -18.95 -17.58 -25.68
CA ILE A 46 -18.50 -17.73 -24.28
C ILE A 46 -16.96 -17.73 -24.16
N ARG A 47 -16.25 -18.13 -25.22
CA ARG A 47 -14.78 -18.11 -25.27
C ARG A 47 -14.19 -16.69 -25.40
N GLU A 48 -15.00 -15.71 -25.80
CA GLU A 48 -14.61 -14.29 -25.87
C GLU A 48 -14.81 -13.57 -24.53
N ILE A 49 -15.44 -14.23 -23.56
CA ILE A 49 -15.76 -13.66 -22.26
C ILE A 49 -14.76 -14.17 -21.21
N LEU A 50 -14.00 -13.25 -20.64
CA LEU A 50 -13.08 -13.54 -19.53
C LEU A 50 -13.78 -13.25 -18.21
N MET A 51 -13.87 -14.25 -17.34
CA MET A 51 -14.38 -14.12 -15.97
C MET A 51 -13.34 -14.58 -14.98
N LEU A 52 -12.90 -13.65 -14.11
CA LEU A 52 -11.87 -13.90 -13.11
C LEU A 52 -12.46 -13.86 -11.71
N THR A 53 -12.05 -14.80 -10.90
CA THR A 53 -12.39 -14.91 -9.47
C THR A 53 -11.12 -15.06 -8.63
N PHE A 54 -11.26 -14.93 -7.32
CA PHE A 54 -10.11 -15.09 -6.41
C PHE A 54 -9.86 -16.56 -6.02
N THR A 55 -10.90 -17.41 -6.05
CA THR A 55 -10.77 -18.81 -5.62
C THR A 55 -11.28 -19.77 -6.68
N ASN A 56 -10.74 -20.98 -6.69
CA ASN A 56 -11.18 -22.04 -7.60
C ASN A 56 -12.63 -22.46 -7.34
N GLU A 57 -13.06 -22.44 -6.07
CA GLU A 57 -14.44 -22.74 -5.69
C GLU A 57 -15.39 -21.72 -6.30
N ALA A 58 -15.07 -20.42 -6.22
CA ALA A 58 -15.91 -19.36 -6.81
C ALA A 58 -15.95 -19.46 -8.33
N ALA A 59 -14.84 -19.82 -8.99
CA ALA A 59 -14.82 -20.06 -10.43
C ALA A 59 -15.70 -21.25 -10.81
N GLY A 60 -15.60 -22.36 -10.07
CA GLY A 60 -16.44 -23.55 -10.28
C GLY A 60 -17.92 -23.29 -10.07
N GLU A 61 -18.28 -22.55 -9.00
CA GLU A 61 -19.67 -22.12 -8.78
C GLU A 61 -20.21 -21.25 -9.91
N MET A 62 -19.39 -20.28 -10.39
CA MET A 62 -19.74 -19.42 -11.49
C MET A 62 -19.98 -20.22 -12.77
N ALA A 63 -19.05 -21.11 -13.14
CA ALA A 63 -19.19 -21.98 -14.31
C ALA A 63 -20.46 -22.84 -14.23
N ASN A 64 -20.74 -23.46 -13.06
CA ASN A 64 -21.94 -24.24 -12.86
C ASN A 64 -23.24 -23.41 -12.98
N ARG A 65 -23.24 -22.19 -12.47
CA ARG A 65 -24.38 -21.27 -12.57
C ARG A 65 -24.64 -20.87 -14.01
N ILE A 66 -23.60 -20.54 -14.76
CA ILE A 66 -23.68 -20.20 -16.19
C ILE A 66 -24.15 -21.42 -16.99
N ARG A 67 -23.59 -22.62 -16.73
CA ARG A 67 -24.04 -23.86 -17.37
C ARG A 67 -25.54 -24.12 -17.22
N LYS A 68 -26.07 -23.91 -15.98
CA LYS A 68 -27.52 -24.05 -15.74
C LYS A 68 -28.34 -23.04 -16.51
N LYS A 69 -27.87 -21.79 -16.61
CA LYS A 69 -28.57 -20.74 -17.36
C LYS A 69 -28.52 -20.97 -18.88
N ILE A 70 -27.36 -21.34 -19.43
CA ILE A 70 -27.19 -21.69 -20.85
C ILE A 70 -28.18 -22.82 -21.26
N LYS A 71 -28.28 -23.87 -20.40
CA LYS A 71 -29.26 -24.95 -20.61
C LYS A 71 -30.71 -24.44 -20.61
N LYS A 72 -31.05 -23.59 -19.64
CA LYS A 72 -32.41 -23.01 -19.52
C LYS A 72 -32.79 -22.15 -20.74
N GLU A 73 -31.82 -21.40 -21.27
CA GLU A 73 -32.00 -20.51 -22.41
C GLU A 73 -31.83 -21.23 -23.77
N ASN A 74 -31.60 -22.56 -23.76
CA ASN A 74 -31.41 -23.41 -24.92
C ASN A 74 -30.29 -23.00 -25.89
N LEU A 75 -29.21 -22.40 -25.34
CA LEU A 75 -28.00 -21.98 -26.07
C LEU A 75 -27.02 -23.18 -26.20
N LYS A 76 -27.42 -24.23 -26.96
CA LYS A 76 -26.70 -25.51 -26.97
C LYS A 76 -25.24 -25.41 -27.42
N GLU A 77 -24.94 -24.62 -28.45
CA GLU A 77 -23.60 -24.43 -28.97
C GLU A 77 -22.67 -23.84 -27.90
N GLN A 78 -23.14 -22.86 -27.11
CA GLN A 78 -22.36 -22.25 -26.03
C GLN A 78 -22.05 -23.23 -24.88
N LEU A 79 -22.87 -24.26 -24.72
CA LEU A 79 -22.66 -25.31 -23.73
C LEU A 79 -21.46 -26.18 -24.07
N GLU A 80 -21.22 -26.45 -25.34
CA GLU A 80 -20.08 -27.23 -25.82
C GLU A 80 -18.75 -26.47 -25.62
N TYR A 81 -18.79 -25.13 -25.73
CA TYR A 81 -17.63 -24.28 -25.59
C TYR A 81 -17.33 -23.88 -24.13
N LEU A 82 -18.25 -24.14 -23.20
CA LEU A 82 -18.10 -23.70 -21.81
C LEU A 82 -16.84 -24.24 -21.11
N ASP A 83 -16.47 -25.48 -21.39
CA ASP A 83 -15.28 -26.11 -20.78
C ASP A 83 -13.96 -25.55 -21.36
N SER A 84 -14.00 -24.85 -22.49
CA SER A 84 -12.89 -24.09 -23.07
C SER A 84 -12.95 -22.59 -22.81
N SER A 85 -13.91 -22.12 -22.00
CA SER A 85 -14.08 -20.73 -21.65
C SER A 85 -13.12 -20.26 -20.55
N TYR A 86 -12.91 -18.96 -20.45
CA TYR A 86 -12.03 -18.34 -19.45
C TYR A 86 -12.82 -17.98 -18.17
N ILE A 87 -13.43 -18.98 -17.50
CA ILE A 87 -14.05 -18.84 -16.18
C ILE A 87 -13.08 -19.44 -15.15
N THR A 88 -12.21 -18.63 -14.58
CA THR A 88 -11.06 -19.15 -13.84
C THR A 88 -10.56 -18.16 -12.79
N THR A 89 -9.48 -18.48 -12.07
CA THR A 89 -8.81 -17.55 -11.17
C THR A 89 -7.80 -16.67 -11.92
N PHE A 90 -7.40 -15.54 -11.30
CA PHE A 90 -6.34 -14.69 -11.85
C PHE A 90 -5.04 -15.47 -12.09
N ASP A 91 -4.62 -16.29 -11.13
CA ASP A 91 -3.39 -17.06 -11.22
C ASP A 91 -3.44 -18.12 -12.33
N ALA A 92 -4.54 -18.86 -12.44
CA ALA A 92 -4.71 -19.86 -13.50
C ALA A 92 -4.76 -19.21 -14.88
N TYR A 93 -5.42 -18.04 -15.01
CA TYR A 93 -5.40 -17.28 -16.26
C TYR A 93 -4.01 -16.76 -16.61
N ALA A 94 -3.30 -16.16 -15.66
CA ALA A 94 -1.93 -15.70 -15.85
C ALA A 94 -1.02 -16.85 -16.28
N LEU A 95 -1.10 -18.01 -15.62
CA LEU A 95 -0.35 -19.21 -15.98
C LEU A 95 -0.69 -19.68 -17.41
N SER A 96 -1.96 -19.63 -17.81
CA SER A 96 -2.36 -19.99 -19.17
C SER A 96 -1.76 -19.06 -20.22
N LEU A 97 -1.69 -17.75 -19.96
CA LEU A 97 -1.03 -16.78 -20.82
C LEU A 97 0.47 -17.02 -20.93
N VAL A 98 1.13 -17.24 -19.78
CA VAL A 98 2.58 -17.54 -19.75
C VAL A 98 2.87 -18.81 -20.52
N LYS A 99 2.09 -19.88 -20.35
CA LYS A 99 2.22 -21.13 -21.13
C LYS A 99 1.97 -20.93 -22.63
N LYS A 100 1.06 -20.03 -22.99
CA LYS A 100 0.75 -19.70 -24.39
C LYS A 100 1.88 -18.90 -25.06
N TYR A 101 2.47 -17.97 -24.33
CA TYR A 101 3.48 -17.03 -24.84
C TYR A 101 4.89 -17.29 -24.28
N HIS A 102 5.15 -18.51 -23.78
CA HIS A 102 6.42 -18.89 -23.14
C HIS A 102 7.66 -18.57 -24.00
N TYR A 103 7.51 -18.70 -25.34
CA TYR A 103 8.59 -18.44 -26.30
C TYR A 103 9.00 -16.94 -26.34
N ILE A 104 8.06 -16.01 -26.07
CA ILE A 104 8.36 -14.57 -25.98
C ILE A 104 9.17 -14.28 -24.71
N LEU A 105 8.82 -14.97 -23.62
CA LEU A 105 9.48 -14.83 -22.32
C LEU A 105 10.78 -15.61 -22.21
N ASN A 106 11.12 -16.43 -23.23
CA ASN A 106 12.28 -17.33 -23.24
C ASN A 106 12.34 -18.28 -22.04
N ILE A 107 11.18 -18.82 -21.64
CA ILE A 107 11.03 -19.79 -20.54
C ILE A 107 10.44 -21.11 -21.05
N SER A 108 10.56 -22.18 -20.26
CA SER A 108 9.93 -23.46 -20.57
C SER A 108 8.40 -23.33 -20.57
N LYS A 109 7.73 -24.14 -21.40
CA LYS A 109 6.28 -24.31 -21.34
C LYS A 109 5.84 -25.09 -20.10
N ASP A 110 6.70 -25.97 -19.59
CA ASP A 110 6.44 -26.79 -18.39
C ASP A 110 6.77 -25.99 -17.12
N ILE A 111 5.86 -25.06 -16.81
CA ILE A 111 5.92 -24.23 -15.59
C ILE A 111 4.69 -24.47 -14.74
N SER A 112 4.84 -24.27 -13.44
CA SER A 112 3.78 -24.31 -12.44
C SER A 112 3.94 -23.16 -11.47
N ILE A 113 2.84 -22.82 -10.78
CA ILE A 113 2.86 -21.87 -9.69
C ILE A 113 3.42 -22.58 -8.45
N ILE A 114 4.48 -22.04 -7.87
CA ILE A 114 5.11 -22.56 -6.66
C ILE A 114 4.38 -22.00 -5.43
N ASP A 115 4.33 -22.80 -4.37
CA ASP A 115 3.80 -22.37 -3.08
C ASP A 115 4.61 -21.19 -2.50
N SER A 116 3.91 -20.19 -1.96
CA SER A 116 4.52 -18.99 -1.40
C SER A 116 5.49 -19.29 -0.24
N SER A 117 5.27 -20.37 0.52
CA SER A 117 6.17 -20.79 1.59
C SER A 117 7.54 -21.20 1.08
N VAL A 118 7.59 -21.88 -0.08
CA VAL A 118 8.84 -22.30 -0.75
C VAL A 118 9.60 -21.07 -1.26
N ILE A 119 8.89 -20.11 -1.89
CA ILE A 119 9.49 -18.86 -2.36
C ILE A 119 10.08 -18.07 -1.18
N ASN A 120 9.33 -17.97 -0.07
CA ASN A 120 9.79 -17.24 1.11
C ASN A 120 11.02 -17.89 1.75
N LEU A 121 11.08 -19.23 1.77
CA LEU A 121 12.25 -19.94 2.26
C LEU A 121 13.49 -19.67 1.39
N GLU A 122 13.32 -19.72 0.07
CA GLU A 122 14.42 -19.46 -0.87
C GLU A 122 14.89 -18.00 -0.79
N ARG A 123 13.98 -17.04 -0.67
CA ARG A 123 14.33 -15.63 -0.45
C ARG A 123 15.14 -15.42 0.82
N LYS A 124 14.77 -16.08 1.92
CA LYS A 124 15.56 -16.06 3.15
C LYS A 124 16.97 -16.61 2.91
N ARG A 125 17.08 -17.76 2.24
CA ARG A 125 18.37 -18.36 1.92
C ARG A 125 19.24 -17.44 1.04
N GLN A 126 18.67 -16.82 0.02
CA GLN A 126 19.38 -15.85 -0.83
C GLN A 126 19.84 -14.64 -0.04
N LEU A 127 18.99 -14.13 0.85
CA LEU A 127 19.35 -12.99 1.70
C LEU A 127 20.48 -13.35 2.68
N ASP A 128 20.49 -14.56 3.24
CA ASP A 128 21.58 -15.04 4.09
C ASP A 128 22.91 -15.06 3.32
N ILE A 129 22.93 -15.56 2.09
CA ILE A 129 24.12 -15.56 1.23
C ILE A 129 24.60 -14.11 0.95
N ILE A 130 23.67 -13.19 0.67
CA ILE A 130 24.03 -11.78 0.44
C ILE A 130 24.66 -11.18 1.70
N PHE A 131 24.08 -11.45 2.86
CA PHE A 131 24.62 -10.96 4.15
C PHE A 131 25.97 -11.54 4.47
N GLU A 132 26.17 -12.85 4.27
CA GLU A 132 27.47 -13.51 4.44
C GLU A 132 28.54 -12.85 3.56
N ASN A 133 28.25 -12.61 2.28
CA ASN A 133 29.16 -11.92 1.38
C ASN A 133 29.49 -10.49 1.85
N LEU A 134 28.48 -9.75 2.35
CA LEU A 134 28.67 -8.40 2.86
C LEU A 134 29.51 -8.35 4.16
N TYR A 135 29.37 -9.36 5.02
CA TYR A 135 30.23 -9.54 6.19
C TYR A 135 31.66 -9.92 5.80
N GLU A 136 31.83 -10.85 4.87
CA GLU A 136 33.16 -11.29 4.42
C GLU A 136 33.95 -10.17 3.75
N CYS A 137 33.32 -9.38 2.88
CA CYS A 137 33.96 -8.24 2.22
C CYS A 137 34.07 -7.00 3.12
N ARG A 138 33.49 -7.03 4.33
CA ARG A 138 33.44 -5.93 5.29
C ARG A 138 32.94 -4.62 4.66
N ASP A 139 31.82 -4.70 3.91
CA ASP A 139 31.24 -3.52 3.30
C ASP A 139 30.94 -2.44 4.37
N PRO A 140 31.57 -1.26 4.31
CA PRO A 140 31.50 -0.29 5.40
C PRO A 140 30.09 0.29 5.58
N LEU A 141 29.28 0.38 4.53
CA LEU A 141 27.89 0.86 4.63
C LEU A 141 27.00 -0.20 5.29
N PHE A 142 27.24 -1.47 4.94
CA PHE A 142 26.54 -2.58 5.54
C PHE A 142 26.85 -2.70 7.04
N LEU A 143 28.11 -2.65 7.43
CA LEU A 143 28.50 -2.71 8.84
C LEU A 143 27.88 -1.55 9.64
N LYS A 144 27.88 -0.33 9.07
CA LYS A 144 27.23 0.83 9.69
C LYS A 144 25.70 0.63 9.83
N LEU A 145 25.03 -0.01 8.84
CA LEU A 145 23.62 -0.37 8.95
C LEU A 145 23.38 -1.34 10.10
N ILE A 146 24.20 -2.40 10.18
CA ILE A 146 24.09 -3.41 11.24
C ILE A 146 24.31 -2.76 12.62
N ASP A 147 25.40 -2.01 12.80
CA ASP A 147 25.74 -1.39 14.08
C ASP A 147 24.64 -0.43 14.60
N ASN A 148 23.95 0.28 13.70
CA ASN A 148 22.95 1.26 14.10
C ASN A 148 21.55 0.67 14.30
N PHE A 149 21.21 -0.45 13.65
CA PHE A 149 19.85 -0.97 13.65
C PHE A 149 19.71 -2.36 14.27
N THR A 150 20.79 -2.96 14.75
CA THR A 150 20.73 -4.25 15.45
C THR A 150 21.17 -4.12 16.91
N SER A 151 20.58 -4.93 17.78
CA SER A 151 20.96 -4.99 19.19
C SER A 151 21.55 -6.35 19.60
N ARG A 152 21.20 -7.43 18.91
CA ARG A 152 21.65 -8.79 19.22
C ARG A 152 22.10 -9.55 17.97
N ASP A 153 21.29 -9.52 16.90
CA ASP A 153 21.54 -10.19 15.63
C ASP A 153 20.91 -9.39 14.48
N ASP A 154 21.14 -9.81 13.26
CA ASP A 154 20.67 -9.15 12.02
C ASP A 154 19.28 -9.59 11.57
N THR A 155 18.58 -10.42 12.35
CA THR A 155 17.27 -10.99 12.00
C THR A 155 16.25 -9.90 11.69
N SER A 156 16.18 -8.85 12.52
CA SER A 156 15.21 -7.77 12.35
C SER A 156 15.42 -6.98 11.03
N ILE A 157 16.67 -6.77 10.63
CA ILE A 157 17.00 -6.11 9.35
C ILE A 157 16.64 -7.03 8.18
N LYS A 158 16.96 -8.32 8.27
CA LYS A 158 16.58 -9.30 7.25
C LYS A 158 15.07 -9.35 7.05
N GLU A 159 14.29 -9.39 8.13
CA GLU A 159 12.83 -9.36 8.06
C GLU A 159 12.30 -8.07 7.43
N ALA A 160 12.88 -6.92 7.78
CA ALA A 160 12.52 -5.63 7.17
C ALA A 160 12.81 -5.63 5.66
N ILE A 161 13.98 -6.12 5.22
CA ILE A 161 14.35 -6.22 3.81
C ILE A 161 13.41 -7.14 3.05
N LEU A 162 13.07 -8.32 3.60
CA LEU A 162 12.11 -9.24 2.98
C LEU A 162 10.70 -8.64 2.88
N SER A 163 10.28 -7.89 3.91
CA SER A 163 9.01 -7.16 3.88
C SER A 163 8.99 -6.09 2.78
N ILE A 164 10.06 -5.29 2.67
CA ILE A 164 10.22 -4.31 1.59
C ILE A 164 10.22 -5.00 0.22
N ASN A 165 10.96 -6.10 0.08
CA ASN A 165 10.98 -6.88 -1.15
C ASN A 165 9.58 -7.34 -1.57
N SER A 166 8.77 -7.83 -0.63
CA SER A 166 7.39 -8.25 -0.91
C SER A 166 6.50 -7.09 -1.38
N LEU A 167 6.72 -5.87 -0.87
CA LEU A 167 6.03 -4.67 -1.37
C LEU A 167 6.51 -4.25 -2.77
N LEU A 168 7.80 -4.44 -3.05
CA LEU A 168 8.38 -4.16 -4.36
C LEU A 168 7.88 -5.12 -5.44
N ASP A 169 7.53 -6.34 -5.11
CA ASP A 169 6.95 -7.31 -6.04
C ASP A 169 5.58 -6.84 -6.60
N LEU A 170 4.91 -5.91 -5.94
CA LEU A 170 3.69 -5.26 -6.42
C LEU A 170 3.96 -4.15 -7.45
N LYS A 171 5.21 -3.77 -7.68
CA LYS A 171 5.57 -2.74 -8.66
C LYS A 171 5.69 -3.34 -10.05
N TYR A 172 5.16 -2.61 -11.04
CA TYR A 172 5.24 -3.02 -12.44
C TYR A 172 6.68 -3.14 -12.95
N ASN A 173 7.56 -2.24 -12.55
CA ASN A 173 8.98 -2.24 -12.91
C ASN A 173 9.84 -2.06 -11.64
N LYS A 174 10.13 -3.17 -10.98
CA LYS A 174 10.90 -3.22 -9.73
C LYS A 174 12.33 -2.71 -9.94
N ASP A 175 12.97 -3.13 -11.03
CA ASP A 175 14.36 -2.78 -11.32
C ASP A 175 14.52 -1.28 -11.56
N GLU A 176 13.69 -0.70 -12.41
CA GLU A 176 13.68 0.74 -12.66
C GLU A 176 13.40 1.54 -11.38
N TYR A 177 12.48 1.04 -10.53
CA TYR A 177 12.19 1.67 -9.25
C TYR A 177 13.41 1.66 -8.32
N LEU A 178 14.13 0.53 -8.22
CA LEU A 178 15.34 0.41 -7.40
C LEU A 178 16.47 1.29 -7.93
N ASP A 179 16.70 1.29 -9.25
CA ASP A 179 17.76 2.06 -9.89
C ASP A 179 17.52 3.59 -9.76
N SER A 180 16.26 4.01 -9.85
CA SER A 180 15.88 5.42 -9.74
C SER A 180 15.62 5.90 -8.30
N TYR A 181 15.60 5.00 -7.32
CA TYR A 181 15.17 5.32 -5.95
C TYR A 181 15.97 6.47 -5.34
N ILE A 182 17.29 6.40 -5.41
CA ILE A 182 18.17 7.43 -4.83
C ILE A 182 17.94 8.78 -5.52
N THR A 183 17.90 8.80 -6.85
CA THR A 183 17.69 10.04 -7.62
C THR A 183 16.32 10.65 -7.34
N ASN A 184 15.28 9.82 -7.23
CA ASN A 184 13.92 10.29 -7.02
C ASN A 184 13.66 10.79 -5.61
N PHE A 185 14.20 10.12 -4.59
CA PHE A 185 13.85 10.37 -3.19
C PHE A 185 14.93 11.10 -2.38
N TYR A 186 16.14 11.29 -2.92
CA TYR A 186 17.22 12.03 -2.26
C TYR A 186 17.69 13.26 -3.03
N SER A 187 16.96 13.68 -4.08
CA SER A 187 17.19 14.97 -4.73
C SER A 187 16.79 16.14 -3.81
N ASP A 188 17.46 17.26 -3.95
CA ASP A 188 17.14 18.47 -3.18
C ASP A 188 15.70 18.93 -3.42
N ASP A 189 15.19 18.79 -4.64
CA ASP A 189 13.81 19.13 -4.98
C ASP A 189 12.81 18.24 -4.21
N TYR A 190 13.07 16.94 -4.15
CA TYR A 190 12.21 16.02 -3.41
C TYR A 190 12.27 16.27 -1.90
N ILE A 191 13.45 16.50 -1.34
CA ILE A 191 13.62 16.81 0.08
C ILE A 191 12.89 18.11 0.44
N ASN A 192 12.98 19.14 -0.41
CA ASN A 192 12.23 20.37 -0.21
C ASN A 192 10.72 20.15 -0.31
N LYS A 193 10.27 19.33 -1.26
CA LYS A 193 8.85 18.96 -1.38
C LYS A 193 8.31 18.28 -0.12
N ILE A 194 9.00 17.22 0.35
CA ILE A 194 8.60 16.52 1.59
C ILE A 194 8.60 17.46 2.78
N PHE A 195 9.63 18.31 2.89
CA PHE A 195 9.70 19.27 3.98
C PHE A 195 8.53 20.26 3.93
N ASN A 196 8.13 20.74 2.75
CA ASN A 196 6.96 21.60 2.61
C ASN A 196 5.66 20.88 3.01
N GLU A 197 5.50 19.61 2.65
CA GLU A 197 4.36 18.78 3.08
C GLU A 197 4.37 18.58 4.60
N TYR A 198 5.53 18.33 5.19
CA TYR A 198 5.71 18.26 6.65
C TYR A 198 5.33 19.57 7.34
N PHE A 199 5.83 20.71 6.85
CA PHE A 199 5.48 22.01 7.39
C PHE A 199 3.97 22.30 7.27
N LEU A 200 3.34 21.93 6.15
CA LEU A 200 1.90 22.07 5.97
C LEU A 200 1.13 21.22 7.00
N TYR A 201 1.59 20.00 7.28
CA TYR A 201 1.01 19.16 8.33
C TYR A 201 1.09 19.83 9.72
N VAL A 202 2.28 20.33 10.11
CA VAL A 202 2.47 21.04 11.37
C VAL A 202 1.58 22.28 11.43
N LYS A 203 1.48 23.04 10.33
CA LYS A 203 0.61 24.22 10.24
C LYS A 203 -0.86 23.89 10.44
N ASN A 204 -1.32 22.76 9.90
CA ASN A 204 -2.69 22.30 10.10
C ASN A 204 -2.95 21.89 11.55
N LEU A 205 -1.99 21.29 12.25
CA LEU A 205 -2.08 21.01 13.68
C LEU A 205 -2.14 22.30 14.51
N CYS A 206 -1.32 23.31 14.18
CA CYS A 206 -1.35 24.61 14.83
C CYS A 206 -2.73 25.29 14.66
N LYS A 207 -3.32 25.19 13.48
CA LYS A 207 -4.66 25.69 13.21
C LYS A 207 -5.73 24.91 13.99
N SER A 208 -5.65 23.59 14.03
CA SER A 208 -6.56 22.76 14.84
C SER A 208 -6.48 23.13 16.32
N LEU A 209 -5.25 23.38 16.84
CA LEU A 209 -5.05 23.84 18.20
C LEU A 209 -5.72 25.21 18.45
N GLU A 210 -5.60 26.14 17.50
CA GLU A 210 -6.25 27.46 17.57
C GLU A 210 -7.77 27.33 17.58
N ASP A 211 -8.35 26.52 16.66
CA ASP A 211 -9.78 26.28 16.55
C ASP A 211 -10.35 25.64 17.85
N ASP A 212 -9.66 24.64 18.40
CA ASP A 212 -10.03 23.99 19.66
C ASP A 212 -9.97 24.98 20.85
N LEU A 213 -8.99 25.89 20.85
CA LEU A 213 -8.90 26.93 21.87
C LEU A 213 -10.05 27.96 21.78
N TYR A 214 -10.43 28.36 20.57
CA TYR A 214 -11.61 29.22 20.41
C TYR A 214 -12.90 28.58 20.94
N LEU A 215 -13.06 27.26 20.74
CA LEU A 215 -14.18 26.52 21.31
C LEU A 215 -14.12 26.49 22.83
N LEU A 216 -12.93 26.44 23.43
CA LEU A 216 -12.72 26.37 24.88
C LEU A 216 -13.19 27.67 25.58
N GLU A 217 -13.22 28.81 24.90
CA GLU A 217 -13.71 30.10 25.43
C GLU A 217 -15.11 29.95 26.02
N ASN A 218 -15.96 29.08 25.44
CA ASN A 218 -17.34 28.88 25.91
C ASN A 218 -17.45 28.07 27.21
N TYR A 219 -16.38 27.44 27.67
CA TYR A 219 -16.36 26.48 28.79
C TYR A 219 -15.56 26.97 29.99
N MET A 220 -15.10 28.24 30.01
CA MET A 220 -14.29 28.79 31.11
C MET A 220 -14.38 30.28 31.23
N GLU A 221 -13.91 30.82 32.38
CA GLU A 221 -13.84 32.26 32.63
C GLU A 221 -12.85 32.97 31.69
N GLU A 222 -13.19 34.16 31.18
CA GLU A 222 -12.40 34.93 30.20
C GLU A 222 -10.94 35.14 30.63
N ASP A 223 -10.68 35.49 31.87
CA ASP A 223 -9.32 35.70 32.39
C ASP A 223 -8.47 34.40 32.37
N ALA A 224 -9.12 33.28 32.63
CA ALA A 224 -8.44 31.97 32.58
C ALA A 224 -8.17 31.54 31.14
N TYR A 225 -9.13 31.78 30.25
CA TYR A 225 -8.98 31.56 28.81
C TYR A 225 -7.83 32.37 28.22
N LEU A 226 -7.79 33.68 28.48
CA LEU A 226 -6.76 34.60 27.97
C LEU A 226 -5.32 34.15 28.41
N LYS A 227 -5.17 33.62 29.62
CA LYS A 227 -3.88 33.07 30.06
C LYS A 227 -3.44 31.90 29.21
N ILE A 228 -4.34 30.96 28.97
CA ILE A 228 -4.04 29.78 28.13
C ILE A 228 -3.75 30.23 26.69
N TYR A 229 -4.61 31.04 26.09
CA TYR A 229 -4.45 31.58 24.76
C TYR A 229 -3.10 32.29 24.59
N ASN A 230 -2.77 33.21 25.49
CA ASN A 230 -1.51 33.95 25.46
C ASN A 230 -0.26 33.05 25.63
N SER A 231 -0.40 31.90 26.29
CA SER A 231 0.70 30.97 26.46
C SER A 231 1.11 30.22 25.16
N VAL A 232 0.16 30.10 24.22
CA VAL A 232 0.38 29.29 22.99
C VAL A 232 0.14 30.04 21.67
N LYS A 233 -0.37 31.27 21.70
CA LYS A 233 -0.70 32.09 20.50
C LYS A 233 0.45 32.22 19.50
N TYR A 234 1.68 32.11 19.96
CA TYR A 234 2.88 32.18 19.11
C TYR A 234 3.01 31.02 18.12
N LEU A 235 2.27 29.94 18.34
CA LEU A 235 2.18 28.80 17.43
C LEU A 235 1.21 29.03 16.27
N PHE A 236 0.35 30.04 16.37
CA PHE A 236 -0.72 30.25 15.40
C PHE A 236 -0.21 30.96 14.14
N ASN A 237 -0.71 30.54 12.99
CA ASN A 237 -0.42 31.11 11.67
C ASN A 237 1.08 31.32 11.37
N PRO A 238 1.93 30.28 11.52
CA PRO A 238 3.36 30.39 11.26
C PRO A 238 3.63 30.68 9.78
N LYS A 239 4.55 31.62 9.51
CA LYS A 239 4.98 31.95 8.15
C LYS A 239 6.10 31.03 7.67
N LYS A 240 7.02 30.69 8.57
CA LYS A 240 8.14 29.76 8.33
C LYS A 240 8.15 28.72 9.44
N TYR A 241 8.68 27.54 9.11
CA TYR A 241 8.82 26.46 10.06
C TYR A 241 9.71 26.85 11.25
N ASP A 242 10.86 27.49 10.98
CA ASP A 242 11.83 27.89 12.01
C ASP A 242 11.27 28.94 12.98
N ASP A 243 10.19 29.62 12.63
CA ASP A 243 9.51 30.51 13.57
C ASP A 243 8.83 29.73 14.71
N LEU A 244 8.42 28.47 14.46
CA LEU A 244 7.82 27.58 15.45
C LEU A 244 8.87 26.96 16.38
N VAL A 245 10.05 26.65 15.86
CA VAL A 245 11.13 25.98 16.61
C VAL A 245 11.55 26.77 17.85
N LYS A 246 11.46 28.10 17.79
CA LYS A 246 11.73 29.02 18.91
C LYS A 246 10.80 28.77 20.12
N TYR A 247 9.69 28.08 19.89
CA TYR A 247 8.63 27.85 20.87
C TYR A 247 8.49 26.38 21.26
N ASN A 248 9.49 25.54 20.99
CA ASN A 248 9.47 24.11 21.33
C ASN A 248 9.38 23.85 22.85
N ASP A 249 9.85 24.79 23.68
CA ASP A 249 9.82 24.71 25.13
C ASP A 249 8.61 25.41 25.77
N LEU A 250 7.66 25.90 24.97
CA LEU A 250 6.44 26.53 25.50
C LEU A 250 5.72 25.59 26.45
N LYS A 251 5.11 26.19 27.49
CA LYS A 251 4.22 25.48 28.40
C LYS A 251 2.83 26.06 28.30
N ILE A 252 1.88 25.17 28.07
CA ILE A 252 0.47 25.58 28.13
C ILE A 252 0.06 25.83 29.58
N ASP A 253 -0.65 26.89 29.84
CA ASP A 253 -1.08 27.24 31.19
C ASP A 253 -2.14 26.26 31.72
N SER A 254 -2.40 26.29 33.03
CA SER A 254 -3.26 25.32 33.70
C SER A 254 -4.75 25.58 33.41
N PHE A 255 -5.44 24.53 32.99
CA PHE A 255 -6.91 24.56 32.81
C PHE A 255 -7.60 24.40 34.17
N ARG A 256 -8.48 25.33 34.53
CA ARG A 256 -9.21 25.33 35.81
C ARG A 256 -10.72 25.49 35.57
N LYS A 257 -11.51 24.85 36.46
CA LYS A 257 -12.99 25.02 36.51
C LYS A 257 -13.72 24.71 35.19
N LEU A 258 -13.40 23.58 34.57
CA LEU A 258 -14.07 23.08 33.36
C LEU A 258 -15.21 22.11 33.71
N ASP A 259 -16.29 22.17 32.97
CA ASP A 259 -17.30 21.10 32.93
C ASP A 259 -16.83 19.84 32.22
N GLU A 260 -17.71 18.86 31.99
CA GLU A 260 -17.31 17.59 31.37
C GLU A 260 -16.90 17.77 29.90
N GLU A 261 -17.63 18.55 29.13
CA GLU A 261 -17.32 18.83 27.71
C GLU A 261 -16.02 19.64 27.59
N GLY A 262 -15.81 20.63 28.45
CA GLY A 262 -14.56 21.37 28.55
C GLY A 262 -13.35 20.50 28.94
N LYS A 263 -13.53 19.40 29.71
CA LYS A 263 -12.47 18.47 30.04
C LYS A 263 -12.03 17.63 28.84
N GLU A 264 -12.97 17.15 28.02
CA GLU A 264 -12.65 16.43 26.79
C GLU A 264 -11.87 17.32 25.82
N LEU A 265 -12.34 18.54 25.61
CA LEU A 265 -11.67 19.53 24.76
C LEU A 265 -10.27 19.89 25.27
N LYS A 266 -10.10 20.05 26.58
CA LYS A 266 -8.78 20.24 27.22
C LYS A 266 -7.82 19.09 26.89
N ASP A 267 -8.28 17.84 26.96
CA ASP A 267 -7.42 16.68 26.73
C ASP A 267 -7.02 16.59 25.25
N GLN A 268 -7.91 16.95 24.32
CA GLN A 268 -7.61 17.11 22.91
C GLN A 268 -6.57 18.22 22.66
N ILE A 269 -6.77 19.41 23.23
CA ILE A 269 -5.83 20.55 23.16
C ILE A 269 -4.43 20.11 23.64
N LYS A 270 -4.34 19.46 24.80
CA LYS A 270 -3.05 18.98 25.35
C LYS A 270 -2.38 17.97 24.44
N LYS A 271 -3.15 17.05 23.84
CA LYS A 271 -2.64 16.04 22.90
C LYS A 271 -2.06 16.71 21.67
N THR A 272 -2.83 17.61 21.02
CA THR A 272 -2.39 18.34 19.82
C THR A 272 -1.18 19.22 20.12
N PHE A 273 -1.18 19.93 21.25
CA PHE A 273 -0.03 20.74 21.67
C PHE A 273 1.23 19.89 21.89
N SER A 274 1.13 18.76 22.58
CA SER A 274 2.27 17.83 22.78
C SER A 274 2.77 17.25 21.47
N GLU A 275 1.89 16.99 20.50
CA GLU A 275 2.28 16.54 19.17
C GLU A 275 3.04 17.64 18.42
N ILE A 276 2.56 18.87 18.41
CA ILE A 276 3.26 20.00 17.80
C ILE A 276 4.64 20.17 18.40
N GLN A 277 4.81 20.12 19.72
CA GLN A 277 6.10 20.27 20.37
C GLN A 277 7.13 19.22 19.93
N LYS A 278 6.70 17.96 19.74
CA LYS A 278 7.56 16.91 19.24
C LYS A 278 8.01 17.15 17.80
N LEU A 279 7.12 17.73 16.98
CA LEU A 279 7.36 17.97 15.56
C LEU A 279 8.24 19.22 15.32
N ILE A 280 8.25 20.18 16.22
CA ILE A 280 9.04 21.42 16.08
C ILE A 280 10.35 21.40 16.89
N TYR A 281 10.83 20.22 17.28
CA TYR A 281 12.02 20.09 18.12
C TYR A 281 13.32 20.49 17.40
N TYR A 282 13.46 20.15 16.12
CA TYR A 282 14.60 20.47 15.29
C TYR A 282 14.25 21.54 14.26
N ASP A 283 15.24 22.37 13.89
CA ASP A 283 15.11 23.33 12.78
C ASP A 283 15.07 22.64 11.40
N GLU A 284 14.71 23.41 10.37
CA GLU A 284 14.57 22.94 8.99
C GLU A 284 15.87 22.32 8.46
N GLU A 285 17.02 22.97 8.73
CA GLU A 285 18.33 22.51 8.24
C GLU A 285 18.70 21.18 8.88
N THR A 286 18.50 21.04 10.17
CA THR A 286 18.74 19.80 10.92
C THR A 286 17.84 18.65 10.43
N LEU A 287 16.56 18.89 10.20
CA LEU A 287 15.63 17.87 9.68
C LEU A 287 16.04 17.41 8.28
N LYS A 288 16.36 18.34 7.38
CA LYS A 288 16.84 18.01 6.02
C LYS A 288 18.15 17.25 6.05
N LYS A 289 19.06 17.63 6.95
CA LYS A 289 20.33 16.92 7.16
C LYS A 289 20.09 15.50 7.67
N GLN A 290 19.28 15.31 8.70
CA GLN A 290 18.93 13.99 9.21
C GLN A 290 18.34 13.08 8.12
N TYR A 291 17.47 13.64 7.25
CA TYR A 291 16.97 12.87 6.11
C TYR A 291 18.10 12.49 5.14
N LYS A 292 18.99 13.43 4.78
CA LYS A 292 20.15 13.17 3.91
C LYS A 292 21.10 12.12 4.51
N ASP A 293 21.26 12.11 5.81
CA ASP A 293 22.13 11.16 6.51
C ASP A 293 21.64 9.70 6.38
N THR A 294 20.35 9.49 6.06
CA THR A 294 19.81 8.15 5.77
C THR A 294 20.19 7.62 4.38
N LEU A 295 20.78 8.45 3.50
CA LEU A 295 21.16 8.07 2.13
C LEU A 295 22.09 6.87 2.07
N GLU A 296 23.05 6.78 3.00
CA GLU A 296 23.99 5.65 3.05
C GLU A 296 23.27 4.33 3.33
N TYR A 297 22.31 4.34 4.25
CA TYR A 297 21.48 3.17 4.55
C TYR A 297 20.57 2.80 3.38
N ALA A 298 19.99 3.80 2.71
CA ALA A 298 19.19 3.58 1.52
C ALA A 298 20.01 2.91 0.40
N LYS A 299 21.25 3.37 0.15
CA LYS A 299 22.13 2.79 -0.85
C LYS A 299 22.40 1.30 -0.61
N ILE A 300 22.80 0.93 0.60
CA ILE A 300 23.08 -0.47 0.91
C ILE A 300 21.83 -1.33 0.87
N THR A 301 20.68 -0.80 1.33
CA THR A 301 19.39 -1.49 1.27
C THR A 301 18.97 -1.74 -0.18
N MET A 302 19.08 -0.74 -1.07
CA MET A 302 18.77 -0.91 -2.50
C MET A 302 19.70 -1.92 -3.17
N LYS A 303 21.00 -1.90 -2.84
CA LYS A 303 21.97 -2.90 -3.31
C LYS A 303 21.59 -4.32 -2.87
N THR A 304 21.18 -4.49 -1.62
CA THR A 304 20.74 -5.79 -1.08
C THR A 304 19.46 -6.27 -1.76
N LEU A 305 18.47 -5.38 -1.95
CA LEU A 305 17.21 -5.68 -2.64
C LEU A 305 17.44 -6.02 -4.13
N ALA A 306 18.36 -5.35 -4.79
CA ALA A 306 18.75 -5.68 -6.15
C ALA A 306 19.38 -7.08 -6.26
N GLY A 307 20.06 -7.56 -5.20
CA GLY A 307 20.57 -8.94 -5.12
C GLY A 307 19.49 -10.00 -4.92
N LEU A 308 18.28 -9.62 -4.48
CA LEU A 308 17.12 -10.51 -4.35
C LEU A 308 16.23 -10.52 -5.61
N ARG A 309 16.81 -10.26 -6.79
CA ARG A 309 16.07 -10.27 -8.06
C ARG A 309 15.54 -11.65 -8.38
N ASP A 310 14.39 -11.70 -9.03
CA ASP A 310 13.68 -12.94 -9.35
C ASP A 310 14.47 -13.87 -10.29
N ASP A 311 15.41 -13.34 -11.08
CA ASP A 311 16.32 -14.13 -11.91
C ASP A 311 17.17 -15.12 -11.11
N SER A 312 17.57 -14.75 -9.89
CA SER A 312 18.30 -15.64 -8.99
C SER A 312 17.41 -16.76 -8.43
N LEU A 313 16.11 -16.46 -8.23
CA LEU A 313 15.11 -17.45 -7.82
C LEU A 313 14.82 -18.44 -8.96
N ILE A 314 14.63 -17.96 -10.19
CA ILE A 314 14.40 -18.80 -11.36
C ILE A 314 15.60 -19.75 -11.58
N THR A 315 16.82 -19.24 -11.48
CA THR A 315 18.05 -20.06 -11.61
C THR A 315 18.23 -21.06 -10.46
N ALA A 316 17.78 -20.75 -9.26
CA ALA A 316 17.85 -21.67 -8.12
C ALA A 316 16.93 -22.88 -8.29
N PHE A 317 15.81 -22.76 -8.99
CA PHE A 317 14.85 -23.84 -9.22
C PHE A 317 15.13 -24.65 -10.50
N LEU A 318 15.87 -24.11 -11.47
CA LEU A 318 16.22 -24.83 -12.70
C LEU A 318 16.98 -26.16 -12.48
N PRO A 319 17.93 -26.30 -11.52
CA PRO A 319 18.60 -27.57 -11.27
C PRO A 319 17.74 -28.65 -10.63
N MET A 320 16.64 -28.31 -9.97
CA MET A 320 15.77 -29.29 -9.29
C MET A 320 14.90 -30.10 -10.27
N TRP A 321 14.88 -29.72 -11.56
CA TRP A 321 14.08 -30.36 -12.62
C TRP A 321 14.95 -31.07 -13.68
N ARG A 322 16.24 -31.28 -13.41
CA ARG A 322 17.12 -32.18 -14.15
C ARG A 322 17.35 -33.48 -13.37
#